data_33957955dee84749aba8cb074e0b8506
#
_entry.id   33957955dee84749aba8cb074e0b8506
#
_cell.length_a   1.000
_cell.length_b   1.000
_cell.length_c   1.000
_cell.angle_alpha   90.00
_cell.angle_beta   90.00
_cell.angle_gamma   90.00
#
_symmetry.space_group_name_H-M   'P 1'
#
loop_
_entity.id
_entity.type
_entity.pdbx_description
1 polymer ?
#
loop_
_entity_poly.entity_id
_entity_poly.type
_entity_poly.pdbx_seq_one_letter_code
_entity_poly.pdbx_strand_id
1 'polypeptide(L)'
;ETMLKNLDAMDAELKELAIALYEIDAFKFGDFVTKVGLKTPIYFDLRVLISHPKIMVRLAKILWTFAEECPDITQICGVPYTALPLATLISADSNVPMLIKRKEAKAYGTKKLIEGNFKQGDHCVIIEDVVTSGSSILETAFILRKEGLKVTDTFVVIDREQNGKKNIEHHGIRMRSLYTTTRLMAYLLEANKITPKIVKNVTDYLLKFQAPIISVQGKNKRLKTPFHIRSTKTKNAIASKLFNLMETKQSTICLAADLTKANDIIEIADLIGPHIVLFKTHIDILEDFSYDFIKRLKDLAKKHEFLLMEDRKFADIGNTVSLQYEKGIYKISEWADIVTVHAVAGPNIIDGLKNSLKNINEPRGLFILAEMSSKGALTVNEYAQSAVSIAQSSDMVTGIVCQSNIFSNLGLIQLTPGVKLSKTSDNLGQQYNIPESVVNSGADLAVVGRGITEAQDKLAATLQYKKELWTAYLKRISN
;
A
#
# COMPACT_ATOMS: atom_id res chain seq x y z
N GLU A 1 -17.60 -28.28 34.93
CA GLU A 1 -18.76 -27.42 35.20
C GLU A 1 -18.33 -25.97 35.47
N THR A 2 -17.33 -25.70 36.33
CA THR A 2 -16.87 -24.34 36.64
C THR A 2 -16.28 -23.59 35.46
N MET A 3 -15.53 -24.28 34.59
CA MET A 3 -14.92 -23.72 33.38
C MET A 3 -15.99 -23.37 32.31
N LEU A 4 -17.01 -24.19 32.14
CA LEU A 4 -18.12 -23.90 31.23
C LEU A 4 -18.95 -22.71 31.72
N LYS A 5 -19.26 -22.64 33.02
CA LYS A 5 -19.98 -21.51 33.63
C LYS A 5 -19.23 -20.19 33.48
N ASN A 6 -17.89 -20.21 33.54
CA ASN A 6 -17.06 -19.02 33.35
C ASN A 6 -17.06 -18.58 31.86
N LEU A 7 -17.06 -19.52 30.90
CA LEU A 7 -17.16 -19.21 29.49
C LEU A 7 -18.52 -18.60 29.11
N ASP A 8 -19.61 -19.17 29.64
CA ASP A 8 -20.96 -18.64 29.41
C ASP A 8 -21.14 -17.23 30.02
N ALA A 9 -20.56 -16.98 31.20
CA ALA A 9 -20.60 -15.68 31.82
C ALA A 9 -19.81 -14.62 31.04
N MET A 10 -18.64 -14.99 30.51
CA MET A 10 -17.82 -14.11 29.66
C MET A 10 -18.53 -13.83 28.34
N ASP A 11 -19.16 -14.81 27.73
CA ASP A 11 -19.91 -14.60 26.48
C ASP A 11 -21.11 -13.67 26.67
N ALA A 12 -21.85 -13.83 27.78
CA ALA A 12 -22.95 -12.94 28.13
C ALA A 12 -22.46 -11.49 28.35
N GLU A 13 -21.32 -11.30 29.03
CA GLU A 13 -20.72 -9.99 29.24
C GLU A 13 -20.27 -9.33 27.93
N LEU A 14 -19.64 -10.08 27.04
CA LEU A 14 -19.26 -9.61 25.70
C LEU A 14 -20.47 -9.22 24.87
N LYS A 15 -21.57 -9.96 24.94
CA LYS A 15 -22.83 -9.64 24.26
C LYS A 15 -23.43 -8.33 24.76
N GLU A 16 -23.54 -8.15 26.10
CA GLU A 16 -24.02 -6.90 26.68
C GLU A 16 -23.18 -5.71 26.29
N LEU A 17 -21.85 -5.87 26.33
CA LEU A 17 -20.91 -4.80 25.93
C LEU A 17 -21.02 -4.50 24.44
N ALA A 18 -21.22 -5.49 23.57
CA ALA A 18 -21.43 -5.28 22.13
C ALA A 18 -22.71 -4.44 21.86
N ILE A 19 -23.80 -4.73 22.60
CA ILE A 19 -25.04 -3.94 22.52
C ILE A 19 -24.81 -2.51 23.00
N ALA A 20 -24.11 -2.33 24.14
CA ALA A 20 -23.78 -1.00 24.65
C ALA A 20 -22.92 -0.18 23.70
N LEU A 21 -21.95 -0.80 23.03
CA LEU A 21 -21.12 -0.16 22.00
C LEU A 21 -21.95 0.26 20.77
N TYR A 22 -22.89 -0.56 20.37
CA TYR A 22 -23.82 -0.23 19.27
C TYR A 22 -24.72 0.96 19.64
N GLU A 23 -25.27 0.99 20.86
CA GLU A 23 -26.16 2.05 21.34
C GLU A 23 -25.50 3.41 21.48
N ILE A 24 -24.17 3.46 21.66
CA ILE A 24 -23.39 4.71 21.66
C ILE A 24 -22.79 5.05 20.29
N ASP A 25 -23.23 4.38 19.23
CA ASP A 25 -22.75 4.62 17.86
C ASP A 25 -21.24 4.28 17.62
N ALA A 26 -20.64 3.42 18.43
CA ALA A 26 -19.26 2.97 18.23
C ALA A 26 -19.08 2.21 16.91
N PHE A 27 -20.16 1.66 16.35
CA PHE A 27 -20.24 1.15 14.99
C PHE A 27 -21.67 1.26 14.44
N LYS A 28 -21.77 1.49 13.15
CA LYS A 28 -23.02 1.76 12.43
C LYS A 28 -23.10 0.93 11.17
N PHE A 29 -24.33 0.56 10.80
CA PHE A 29 -24.63 -0.14 9.56
C PHE A 29 -25.37 0.78 8.59
N GLY A 30 -25.03 0.75 7.32
CA GLY A 30 -25.61 1.60 6.29
C GLY A 30 -24.69 1.78 5.08
N ASP A 31 -25.01 2.74 4.25
CA ASP A 31 -24.18 3.08 3.08
C ASP A 31 -23.19 4.19 3.47
N PHE A 32 -21.98 3.80 3.81
CA PHE A 32 -20.89 4.73 4.10
C PHE A 32 -19.86 4.73 2.97
N VAL A 33 -19.10 5.81 2.90
CA VAL A 33 -17.97 5.93 1.97
C VAL A 33 -16.70 6.11 2.79
N THR A 34 -15.70 5.25 2.57
CA THR A 34 -14.39 5.35 3.21
C THR A 34 -13.66 6.61 2.73
N LYS A 35 -12.60 7.03 3.43
CA LYS A 35 -11.73 8.15 3.01
C LYS A 35 -11.17 8.01 1.60
N VAL A 36 -11.11 6.78 1.09
CA VAL A 36 -10.61 6.45 -0.26
C VAL A 36 -11.73 6.23 -1.28
N GLY A 37 -12.98 6.62 -0.97
CA GLY A 37 -14.12 6.54 -1.88
C GLY A 37 -14.73 5.14 -2.04
N LEU A 38 -14.30 4.13 -1.28
CA LEU A 38 -14.91 2.80 -1.30
C LEU A 38 -16.18 2.78 -0.46
N LYS A 39 -17.25 2.22 -1.00
CA LYS A 39 -18.50 2.00 -0.26
C LYS A 39 -18.31 0.89 0.76
N THR A 40 -18.79 1.11 1.98
CA THR A 40 -18.77 0.12 3.06
C THR A 40 -20.11 0.07 3.77
N PRO A 41 -20.65 -1.13 4.04
CA PRO A 41 -21.94 -1.28 4.75
C PRO A 41 -21.78 -1.19 6.27
N ILE A 42 -20.59 -0.99 6.79
CA ILE A 42 -20.28 -0.86 8.22
C ILE A 42 -19.20 0.20 8.45
N TYR A 43 -19.41 1.02 9.47
CA TYR A 43 -18.47 2.04 9.91
C TYR A 43 -18.18 1.87 11.40
N PHE A 44 -16.88 1.89 11.77
CA PHE A 44 -16.40 1.81 13.16
C PHE A 44 -15.84 3.15 13.60
N ASP A 45 -16.29 3.60 14.78
CA ASP A 45 -15.78 4.82 15.43
C ASP A 45 -15.73 4.67 16.95
N LEU A 46 -14.71 3.98 17.44
CA LEU A 46 -14.53 3.80 18.88
C LEU A 46 -14.07 5.07 19.62
N ARG A 47 -13.79 6.16 18.90
CA ARG A 47 -13.47 7.47 19.52
C ARG A 47 -14.60 7.99 20.39
N VAL A 48 -15.83 7.59 20.13
CA VAL A 48 -17.00 7.92 20.94
C VAL A 48 -16.88 7.45 22.40
N LEU A 49 -16.07 6.42 22.67
CA LEU A 49 -15.82 5.88 24.03
C LEU A 49 -15.34 6.93 25.02
N ILE A 50 -14.61 7.96 24.57
CA ILE A 50 -14.13 9.03 25.46
C ILE A 50 -15.27 9.79 26.16
N SER A 51 -16.47 9.78 25.57
CA SER A 51 -17.67 10.38 26.14
C SER A 51 -18.49 9.41 27.00
N HIS A 52 -18.08 8.13 27.08
CA HIS A 52 -18.77 7.06 27.81
C HIS A 52 -17.82 6.33 28.77
N PRO A 53 -17.35 7.00 29.85
CA PRO A 53 -16.27 6.48 30.71
C PRO A 53 -16.58 5.14 31.35
N LYS A 54 -17.83 4.85 31.73
CA LYS A 54 -18.20 3.55 32.30
C LYS A 54 -18.01 2.40 31.35
N ILE A 55 -18.42 2.59 30.08
CA ILE A 55 -18.22 1.59 28.98
C ILE A 55 -16.74 1.44 28.69
N MET A 56 -16.00 2.55 28.61
CA MET A 56 -14.57 2.54 28.34
C MET A 56 -13.78 1.80 29.42
N VAL A 57 -14.07 2.02 30.69
CA VAL A 57 -13.44 1.29 31.83
C VAL A 57 -13.76 -0.20 31.76
N ARG A 58 -15.02 -0.56 31.52
CA ARG A 58 -15.44 -1.97 31.39
C ARG A 58 -14.70 -2.64 30.24
N LEU A 59 -14.64 -1.98 29.07
CA LEU A 59 -13.94 -2.46 27.90
C LEU A 59 -12.45 -2.69 28.17
N ALA A 60 -11.78 -1.74 28.82
CA ALA A 60 -10.37 -1.84 29.18
C ALA A 60 -10.09 -3.04 30.08
N LYS A 61 -10.93 -3.27 31.11
CA LYS A 61 -10.80 -4.42 32.01
C LYS A 61 -10.93 -5.76 31.27
N ILE A 62 -11.96 -5.90 30.44
CA ILE A 62 -12.17 -7.13 29.69
C ILE A 62 -11.02 -7.36 28.69
N LEU A 63 -10.55 -6.30 28.01
CA LEU A 63 -9.42 -6.39 27.09
C LEU A 63 -8.14 -6.88 27.79
N TRP A 64 -7.92 -6.45 29.03
CA TRP A 64 -6.74 -6.83 29.79
C TRP A 64 -6.75 -8.29 30.27
N THR A 65 -7.89 -8.99 30.26
CA THR A 65 -7.93 -10.43 30.62
C THR A 65 -7.05 -11.27 29.70
N PHE A 66 -6.76 -10.82 28.48
CA PHE A 66 -5.82 -11.49 27.61
C PHE A 66 -4.39 -11.57 28.14
N ALA A 67 -4.03 -10.68 29.08
CA ALA A 67 -2.71 -10.67 29.71
C ALA A 67 -2.46 -11.90 30.60
N GLU A 68 -3.51 -12.59 31.06
CA GLU A 68 -3.39 -13.82 31.87
C GLU A 68 -2.64 -14.94 31.09
N GLU A 69 -2.72 -14.91 29.77
CA GLU A 69 -1.99 -15.84 28.89
C GLU A 69 -0.61 -15.31 28.45
N CYS A 70 -0.20 -14.15 28.96
CA CYS A 70 1.05 -13.46 28.60
C CYS A 70 1.74 -12.91 29.87
N PRO A 71 2.26 -13.78 30.76
CA PRO A 71 2.73 -13.38 32.10
C PRO A 71 3.94 -12.42 32.10
N ASP A 72 4.68 -12.34 30.98
CA ASP A 72 5.94 -11.57 30.90
C ASP A 72 5.75 -10.14 30.38
N ILE A 73 4.53 -9.60 30.34
CA ILE A 73 4.28 -8.23 29.90
C ILE A 73 4.82 -7.25 30.94
N THR A 74 5.72 -6.37 30.53
CA THR A 74 6.33 -5.32 31.36
C THR A 74 6.00 -3.90 30.92
N GLN A 75 5.46 -3.75 29.70
CA GLN A 75 5.12 -2.46 29.10
C GLN A 75 3.83 -2.56 28.28
N ILE A 76 3.10 -1.46 28.19
CA ILE A 76 1.89 -1.31 27.35
C ILE A 76 2.11 -0.16 26.37
N CYS A 77 1.71 -0.32 25.11
CA CYS A 77 1.72 0.78 24.15
C CYS A 77 0.40 0.84 23.38
N GLY A 78 -0.35 1.92 23.54
CA GLY A 78 -1.56 2.17 22.76
C GLY A 78 -1.24 2.78 21.38
N VAL A 79 -1.89 2.31 20.34
CA VAL A 79 -1.78 2.94 19.00
C VAL A 79 -2.49 4.30 19.03
N PRO A 80 -1.83 5.41 18.66
CA PRO A 80 -2.48 6.74 18.66
C PRO A 80 -3.59 6.84 17.60
N TYR A 81 -4.76 7.44 17.92
CA TYR A 81 -5.04 8.07 19.22
C TYR A 81 -6.08 7.30 20.03
N THR A 82 -6.96 6.54 19.37
CA THR A 82 -8.17 5.95 19.98
C THR A 82 -7.85 4.91 21.05
N ALA A 83 -6.77 4.15 20.87
CA ALA A 83 -6.35 3.14 21.84
C ALA A 83 -5.60 3.72 23.06
N LEU A 84 -5.15 4.98 23.03
CA LEU A 84 -4.43 5.58 24.15
C LEU A 84 -5.26 5.64 25.44
N PRO A 85 -6.52 6.11 25.45
CA PRO A 85 -7.37 6.09 26.64
C PRO A 85 -7.53 4.67 27.23
N LEU A 86 -7.72 3.66 26.39
CA LEU A 86 -7.82 2.26 26.82
C LEU A 86 -6.50 1.79 27.46
N ALA A 87 -5.37 2.03 26.79
CA ALA A 87 -4.03 1.70 27.31
C ALA A 87 -3.74 2.40 28.64
N THR A 88 -4.18 3.65 28.79
CA THR A 88 -4.03 4.43 30.03
C THR A 88 -4.83 3.80 31.17
N LEU A 89 -6.09 3.43 30.94
CA LEU A 89 -6.92 2.77 31.93
C LEU A 89 -6.36 1.41 32.33
N ILE A 90 -5.90 0.61 31.34
CA ILE A 90 -5.25 -0.67 31.62
C ILE A 90 -3.98 -0.48 32.44
N SER A 91 -3.13 0.47 32.09
CA SER A 91 -1.89 0.77 32.80
C SER A 91 -2.17 1.18 34.25
N ALA A 92 -3.17 2.04 34.48
CA ALA A 92 -3.56 2.51 35.82
C ALA A 92 -4.13 1.39 36.69
N ASP A 93 -4.94 0.50 36.14
CA ASP A 93 -5.60 -0.60 36.85
C ASP A 93 -4.63 -1.78 37.12
N SER A 94 -3.78 -2.12 36.13
CA SER A 94 -2.84 -3.25 36.24
C SER A 94 -1.49 -2.90 36.87
N ASN A 95 -1.20 -1.62 37.06
CA ASN A 95 0.11 -1.11 37.48
C ASN A 95 1.27 -1.51 36.52
N VAL A 96 0.97 -1.80 35.24
CA VAL A 96 1.98 -2.04 34.21
C VAL A 96 2.28 -0.70 33.51
N PRO A 97 3.55 -0.26 33.46
CA PRO A 97 3.93 0.98 32.80
C PRO A 97 3.49 1.05 31.32
N MET A 98 3.15 2.25 30.84
CA MET A 98 2.84 2.44 29.43
C MET A 98 3.84 3.34 28.73
N LEU A 99 3.98 3.11 27.42
CA LEU A 99 4.77 3.89 26.49
C LEU A 99 3.84 4.60 25.51
N ILE A 100 4.25 5.77 25.05
CA ILE A 100 3.52 6.53 24.03
C ILE A 100 4.38 6.61 22.77
N LYS A 101 3.84 6.05 21.67
CA LYS A 101 4.38 6.27 20.34
C LYS A 101 3.93 7.65 19.84
N ARG A 102 4.88 8.48 19.43
CA ARG A 102 4.60 9.75 18.76
C ARG A 102 4.29 9.52 17.28
N LYS A 103 3.42 10.35 16.70
CA LYS A 103 3.18 10.34 15.24
C LYS A 103 4.36 10.89 14.47
N GLU A 104 5.06 11.88 15.03
CA GLU A 104 6.21 12.54 14.42
C GLU A 104 7.38 12.66 15.40
N ALA A 105 8.60 12.53 14.87
CA ALA A 105 9.80 12.79 15.65
C ALA A 105 9.88 14.29 16.00
N LYS A 106 10.40 14.64 17.19
CA LYS A 106 10.67 16.04 17.55
C LYS A 106 11.64 16.67 16.55
N ALA A 107 11.33 17.88 16.11
CA ALA A 107 12.22 18.69 15.28
C ALA A 107 13.49 19.11 16.03
N TYR A 108 13.45 19.18 17.36
CA TYR A 108 14.53 19.60 18.25
C TYR A 108 14.69 18.60 19.41
N GLY A 109 15.95 18.38 19.85
CA GLY A 109 16.28 17.48 20.95
C GLY A 109 16.52 16.03 20.52
N THR A 110 16.31 15.09 21.45
CA THR A 110 16.39 13.65 21.13
C THR A 110 15.27 13.28 20.18
N LYS A 111 15.60 12.82 18.97
CA LYS A 111 14.65 12.38 17.92
C LYS A 111 13.89 11.08 18.30
N LYS A 112 13.50 10.94 19.56
CA LYS A 112 12.81 9.75 20.07
C LYS A 112 11.38 9.71 19.55
N LEU A 113 10.97 8.57 19.03
CA LEU A 113 9.58 8.26 18.65
C LEU A 113 8.77 7.63 19.77
N ILE A 114 9.43 7.13 20.82
CA ILE A 114 8.81 6.52 22.00
C ILE A 114 9.07 7.38 23.23
N GLU A 115 8.02 7.72 23.95
CA GLU A 115 8.07 8.40 25.26
C GLU A 115 7.76 7.38 26.36
N GLY A 116 8.38 7.56 27.52
CA GLY A 116 8.30 6.69 28.69
C GLY A 116 9.65 6.06 29.02
N ASN A 117 9.70 5.35 30.13
CA ASN A 117 10.90 4.66 30.62
C ASN A 117 10.79 3.17 30.31
N PHE A 118 11.79 2.63 29.65
CA PHE A 118 11.90 1.21 29.33
C PHE A 118 13.35 0.76 29.29
N LYS A 119 13.55 -0.54 29.36
CA LYS A 119 14.86 -1.19 29.23
C LYS A 119 14.89 -2.06 27.98
N GLN A 120 16.06 -2.28 27.45
CA GLN A 120 16.25 -3.25 26.36
C GLN A 120 15.80 -4.65 26.81
N GLY A 121 14.97 -5.29 25.98
CA GLY A 121 14.38 -6.59 26.27
C GLY A 121 13.04 -6.56 26.99
N ASP A 122 12.56 -5.38 27.45
CA ASP A 122 11.22 -5.26 28.03
C ASP A 122 10.18 -5.77 27.04
N HIS A 123 9.18 -6.48 27.54
CA HIS A 123 8.10 -7.05 26.74
C HIS A 123 6.91 -6.10 26.68
N CYS A 124 6.70 -5.49 25.52
CA CYS A 124 5.63 -4.52 25.29
C CYS A 124 4.47 -5.17 24.51
N VAL A 125 3.26 -5.09 25.09
CA VAL A 125 2.01 -5.42 24.38
C VAL A 125 1.44 -4.18 23.70
N ILE A 126 0.94 -4.34 22.48
CA ILE A 126 0.29 -3.24 21.74
C ILE A 126 -1.22 -3.33 21.93
N ILE A 127 -1.86 -2.20 22.26
CA ILE A 127 -3.32 -2.07 22.34
C ILE A 127 -3.82 -1.30 21.12
N GLU A 128 -4.86 -1.84 20.48
CA GLU A 128 -5.49 -1.23 19.31
C GLU A 128 -7.02 -1.28 19.43
N ASP A 129 -7.70 -0.30 18.85
CA ASP A 129 -9.17 -0.26 18.84
C ASP A 129 -9.75 -1.13 17.72
N VAL A 130 -9.37 -0.90 16.46
CA VAL A 130 -9.91 -1.60 15.28
C VAL A 130 -8.79 -1.98 14.32
N VAL A 131 -8.76 -3.25 13.93
CA VAL A 131 -7.80 -3.77 12.94
C VAL A 131 -8.49 -4.03 11.61
N THR A 132 -7.99 -3.40 10.55
CA THR A 132 -8.34 -3.69 9.15
C THR A 132 -7.21 -4.46 8.47
N SER A 133 -6.12 -3.79 8.12
CA SER A 133 -4.91 -4.39 7.51
C SER A 133 -3.85 -4.80 8.53
N GLY A 134 -3.89 -4.25 9.75
CA GLY A 134 -2.87 -4.41 10.77
C GLY A 134 -1.65 -3.48 10.62
N SER A 135 -1.64 -2.58 9.65
CA SER A 135 -0.49 -1.71 9.37
C SER A 135 -0.08 -0.82 10.55
N SER A 136 -1.04 -0.26 11.30
CA SER A 136 -0.78 0.60 12.46
C SER A 136 -0.06 -0.17 13.58
N ILE A 137 -0.48 -1.41 13.84
CA ILE A 137 0.18 -2.29 14.82
C ILE A 137 1.59 -2.64 14.34
N LEU A 138 1.74 -3.02 13.07
CA LEU A 138 3.04 -3.40 12.51
C LEU A 138 4.04 -2.24 12.51
N GLU A 139 3.60 -1.03 12.19
CA GLU A 139 4.41 0.18 12.29
C GLU A 139 4.84 0.44 13.73
N THR A 140 3.91 0.31 14.69
CA THR A 140 4.20 0.49 16.11
C THR A 140 5.18 -0.56 16.61
N ALA A 141 4.97 -1.82 16.26
CA ALA A 141 5.87 -2.92 16.61
C ALA A 141 7.28 -2.74 16.04
N PHE A 142 7.38 -2.28 14.79
CA PHE A 142 8.66 -1.99 14.16
C PHE A 142 9.45 -0.94 14.94
N ILE A 143 8.80 0.16 15.34
CA ILE A 143 9.43 1.24 16.11
C ILE A 143 9.86 0.73 17.49
N LEU A 144 8.98 0.02 18.22
CA LEU A 144 9.29 -0.55 19.53
C LEU A 144 10.45 -1.56 19.46
N ARG A 145 10.43 -2.46 18.47
CA ARG A 145 11.51 -3.43 18.25
C ARG A 145 12.86 -2.76 17.90
N LYS A 146 12.81 -1.67 17.16
CA LYS A 146 14.02 -0.88 16.82
C LYS A 146 14.64 -0.23 18.07
N GLU A 147 13.83 0.13 19.06
CA GLU A 147 14.28 0.64 20.36
C GLU A 147 14.72 -0.47 21.32
N GLY A 148 14.68 -1.73 20.90
CA GLY A 148 15.14 -2.90 21.66
C GLY A 148 14.08 -3.59 22.52
N LEU A 149 12.80 -3.24 22.39
CA LEU A 149 11.73 -3.93 23.08
C LEU A 149 11.31 -5.23 22.36
N LYS A 150 10.85 -6.20 23.12
CA LYS A 150 10.21 -7.41 22.63
C LYS A 150 8.72 -7.13 22.40
N VAL A 151 8.21 -7.45 21.22
CA VAL A 151 6.77 -7.31 20.87
C VAL A 151 6.32 -8.61 20.23
N THR A 152 5.53 -9.39 20.93
CA THR A 152 5.03 -10.71 20.51
C THR A 152 3.52 -10.82 20.56
N ASP A 153 2.84 -9.86 21.19
CA ASP A 153 1.41 -9.88 21.42
C ASP A 153 0.77 -8.51 21.17
N THR A 154 -0.48 -8.54 20.69
CA THR A 154 -1.33 -7.35 20.58
C THR A 154 -2.76 -7.70 20.98
N PHE A 155 -3.40 -6.80 21.73
CA PHE A 155 -4.77 -6.93 22.17
C PHE A 155 -5.63 -5.88 21.46
N VAL A 156 -6.67 -6.33 20.81
CA VAL A 156 -7.49 -5.55 19.87
C VAL A 156 -8.95 -5.61 20.31
N VAL A 157 -9.66 -4.49 20.23
CA VAL A 157 -11.09 -4.50 20.54
C VAL A 157 -11.85 -5.20 19.42
N ILE A 158 -11.66 -4.75 18.16
CA ILE A 158 -12.40 -5.28 17.01
C ILE A 158 -11.44 -5.70 15.88
N ASP A 159 -11.53 -6.95 15.48
CA ASP A 159 -10.98 -7.46 14.21
C ASP A 159 -12.04 -7.33 13.11
N ARG A 160 -11.75 -6.55 12.08
CA ARG A 160 -12.64 -6.40 10.92
C ARG A 160 -12.68 -7.62 9.99
N GLU A 161 -11.86 -8.63 10.23
CA GLU A 161 -11.74 -9.84 9.40
C GLU A 161 -11.33 -9.55 7.94
N GLN A 162 -10.48 -8.54 7.75
CA GLN A 162 -9.98 -8.11 6.45
C GLN A 162 -8.46 -8.33 6.30
N ASN A 163 -7.96 -9.53 6.64
CA ASN A 163 -6.55 -9.95 6.62
C ASN A 163 -5.64 -9.30 7.69
N GLY A 164 -6.15 -8.42 8.56
CA GLY A 164 -5.32 -7.75 9.57
C GLY A 164 -4.64 -8.73 10.52
N LYS A 165 -5.40 -9.67 11.09
CA LYS A 165 -4.85 -10.72 11.94
C LYS A 165 -3.75 -11.52 11.23
N LYS A 166 -3.99 -11.94 10.00
CA LYS A 166 -3.05 -12.70 9.19
C LYS A 166 -1.74 -11.94 8.94
N ASN A 167 -1.84 -10.64 8.66
CA ASN A 167 -0.67 -9.78 8.49
C ASN A 167 0.14 -9.67 9.78
N ILE A 168 -0.52 -9.44 10.90
CA ILE A 168 0.10 -9.26 12.21
C ILE A 168 0.80 -10.57 12.64
N GLU A 169 0.11 -11.70 12.56
CA GLU A 169 0.66 -13.00 12.94
C GLU A 169 1.81 -13.43 12.02
N HIS A 170 1.78 -13.07 10.74
CA HIS A 170 2.90 -13.30 9.81
C HIS A 170 4.18 -12.58 10.24
N HIS A 171 4.06 -11.47 10.97
CA HIS A 171 5.20 -10.72 11.51
C HIS A 171 5.60 -11.16 12.93
N GLY A 172 5.10 -12.31 13.38
CA GLY A 172 5.46 -12.91 14.67
C GLY A 172 4.84 -12.21 15.87
N ILE A 173 3.65 -11.62 15.69
CA ILE A 173 2.86 -11.00 16.75
C ILE A 173 1.54 -11.74 16.84
N ARG A 174 1.25 -12.34 18.00
CA ARG A 174 -0.02 -13.02 18.26
C ARG A 174 -1.11 -11.98 18.52
N MET A 175 -2.16 -12.00 17.70
CA MET A 175 -3.30 -11.09 17.84
C MET A 175 -4.46 -11.76 18.56
N ARG A 176 -4.92 -11.12 19.63
CA ARG A 176 -6.18 -11.44 20.30
C ARG A 176 -7.15 -10.28 20.14
N SER A 177 -8.39 -10.59 19.81
CA SER A 177 -9.46 -9.58 19.71
C SER A 177 -10.66 -9.98 20.56
N LEU A 178 -11.31 -9.00 21.17
CA LEU A 178 -12.56 -9.21 21.90
C LEU A 178 -13.68 -9.59 20.94
N TYR A 179 -13.72 -8.90 19.81
CA TYR A 179 -14.73 -9.12 18.79
C TYR A 179 -14.10 -9.30 17.41
N THR A 180 -14.69 -10.19 16.62
CA THR A 180 -14.67 -10.10 15.17
C THR A 180 -15.92 -9.39 14.68
N THR A 181 -15.92 -8.83 13.46
CA THR A 181 -17.13 -8.24 12.87
C THR A 181 -18.26 -9.26 12.81
N THR A 182 -17.96 -10.50 12.45
CA THR A 182 -18.94 -11.60 12.42
C THR A 182 -19.58 -11.87 13.78
N ARG A 183 -18.77 -11.90 14.85
CA ARG A 183 -19.28 -12.11 16.23
C ARG A 183 -20.13 -10.94 16.71
N LEU A 184 -19.72 -9.70 16.44
CA LEU A 184 -20.53 -8.51 16.74
C LEU A 184 -21.90 -8.57 16.08
N MET A 185 -21.94 -8.91 14.78
CA MET A 185 -23.21 -9.04 14.06
C MET A 185 -24.08 -10.16 14.64
N ALA A 186 -23.49 -11.28 15.06
CA ALA A 186 -24.25 -12.38 15.68
C ALA A 186 -24.93 -11.92 16.96
N TYR A 187 -24.24 -11.24 17.86
CA TYR A 187 -24.79 -10.68 19.09
C TYR A 187 -25.91 -9.67 18.83
N LEU A 188 -25.74 -8.78 17.87
CA LEU A 188 -26.73 -7.76 17.53
C LEU A 188 -27.95 -8.35 16.83
N LEU A 189 -27.78 -9.37 16.00
CA LEU A 189 -28.90 -10.09 15.36
C LEU A 189 -29.73 -10.82 16.42
N GLU A 190 -29.09 -11.53 17.34
CA GLU A 190 -29.75 -12.20 18.45
C GLU A 190 -30.50 -11.23 19.37
N ALA A 191 -29.95 -10.02 19.57
CA ALA A 191 -30.57 -8.95 20.31
C ALA A 191 -31.66 -8.16 19.51
N ASN A 192 -31.96 -8.57 18.29
CA ASN A 192 -32.89 -7.90 17.37
C ASN A 192 -32.55 -6.43 17.07
N LYS A 193 -31.26 -6.06 17.15
CA LYS A 193 -30.76 -4.71 16.84
C LYS A 193 -30.49 -4.52 15.34
N ILE A 194 -30.22 -5.58 14.60
CA ILE A 194 -29.98 -5.60 13.15
C ILE A 194 -30.77 -6.72 12.49
N THR A 195 -30.86 -6.66 11.15
CA THR A 195 -31.63 -7.63 10.34
C THR A 195 -30.68 -8.62 9.64
N PRO A 196 -31.18 -9.82 9.22
CA PRO A 196 -30.42 -10.76 8.39
C PRO A 196 -29.87 -10.14 7.10
N LYS A 197 -30.59 -9.15 6.53
CA LYS A 197 -30.17 -8.42 5.34
C LYS A 197 -28.88 -7.62 5.59
N ILE A 198 -28.79 -6.96 6.75
CA ILE A 198 -27.57 -6.22 7.15
C ILE A 198 -26.41 -7.19 7.31
N VAL A 199 -26.63 -8.32 8.00
CA VAL A 199 -25.60 -9.37 8.17
C VAL A 199 -25.07 -9.83 6.82
N LYS A 200 -25.97 -10.16 5.89
CA LYS A 200 -25.59 -10.60 4.54
C LYS A 200 -24.75 -9.53 3.81
N ASN A 201 -25.19 -8.28 3.80
CA ASN A 201 -24.48 -7.20 3.12
C ASN A 201 -23.06 -6.99 3.66
N VAL A 202 -22.89 -7.05 5.00
CA VAL A 202 -21.56 -6.91 5.62
C VAL A 202 -20.69 -8.13 5.33
N THR A 203 -21.23 -9.33 5.40
CA THR A 203 -20.49 -10.57 5.09
C THR A 203 -20.00 -10.58 3.63
N ASP A 204 -20.87 -10.24 2.67
CA ASP A 204 -20.52 -10.15 1.25
C ASP A 204 -19.42 -9.09 1.02
N TYR A 205 -19.48 -7.97 1.74
CA TYR A 205 -18.45 -6.94 1.71
C TYR A 205 -17.11 -7.43 2.25
N LEU A 206 -17.10 -8.09 3.42
CA LEU A 206 -15.87 -8.60 4.04
C LEU A 206 -15.17 -9.63 3.14
N LEU A 207 -15.92 -10.53 2.50
CA LEU A 207 -15.37 -11.52 1.58
C LEU A 207 -14.74 -10.87 0.33
N LYS A 208 -15.32 -9.76 -0.14
CA LYS A 208 -14.89 -9.07 -1.35
C LYS A 208 -13.69 -8.15 -1.11
N PHE A 209 -13.64 -7.46 0.02
CA PHE A 209 -12.68 -6.39 0.30
C PHE A 209 -11.71 -6.78 1.40
N GLN A 210 -10.73 -7.60 1.04
CA GLN A 210 -9.64 -8.00 1.90
C GLN A 210 -8.45 -7.05 1.75
N ALA A 211 -7.85 -6.65 2.87
CA ALA A 211 -6.62 -5.87 2.85
C ALA A 211 -5.47 -6.68 2.21
N PRO A 212 -4.53 -6.02 1.54
CA PRO A 212 -3.36 -6.71 0.98
C PRO A 212 -2.55 -7.40 2.08
N ILE A 213 -1.92 -8.51 1.72
CA ILE A 213 -0.98 -9.18 2.62
C ILE A 213 0.30 -8.35 2.72
N ILE A 214 0.59 -7.87 3.93
CA ILE A 214 1.82 -7.15 4.24
C ILE A 214 2.93 -8.19 4.41
N SER A 215 3.94 -8.14 3.55
CA SER A 215 4.99 -9.14 3.54
C SER A 215 6.12 -8.80 4.52
N VAL A 216 6.61 -9.82 5.22
CA VAL A 216 7.88 -9.75 5.95
C VAL A 216 9.02 -9.69 4.92
N GLN A 217 9.98 -8.80 5.12
CA GLN A 217 11.17 -8.74 4.28
C GLN A 217 11.80 -10.14 4.15
N GLY A 218 12.01 -10.61 2.93
CA GLY A 218 12.54 -11.94 2.63
C GLY A 218 11.52 -13.08 2.47
N LYS A 219 10.25 -12.91 2.85
CA LYS A 219 9.18 -13.93 2.68
C LYS A 219 8.13 -13.57 1.61
N ASN A 220 8.27 -12.45 0.91
CA ASN A 220 7.36 -12.09 -0.17
C ASN A 220 7.62 -12.95 -1.40
N LYS A 221 6.68 -13.87 -1.68
CA LYS A 221 6.74 -14.77 -2.84
C LYS A 221 6.91 -14.01 -4.16
N ARG A 222 6.36 -12.80 -4.29
CA ARG A 222 6.52 -11.94 -5.47
C ARG A 222 7.98 -11.68 -5.78
N LEU A 223 8.80 -11.40 -4.75
CA LEU A 223 10.23 -11.07 -4.92
C LEU A 223 11.07 -12.26 -5.37
N LYS A 224 10.62 -13.49 -5.06
CA LYS A 224 11.31 -14.75 -5.38
C LYS A 224 10.79 -15.43 -6.64
N THR A 225 9.67 -14.96 -7.20
CA THR A 225 9.07 -15.57 -8.39
C THR A 225 9.63 -14.89 -9.65
N PRO A 226 10.25 -15.65 -10.58
CA PRO A 226 10.76 -15.12 -11.85
C PRO A 226 9.69 -14.44 -12.70
N PHE A 227 10.09 -13.49 -13.53
CA PHE A 227 9.17 -12.72 -14.38
C PHE A 227 8.39 -13.58 -15.37
N HIS A 228 9.00 -14.61 -15.98
CA HIS A 228 8.31 -15.52 -16.89
C HIS A 228 7.17 -16.29 -16.20
N ILE A 229 7.30 -16.62 -14.91
CA ILE A 229 6.21 -17.24 -14.14
C ILE A 229 5.16 -16.17 -13.80
N ARG A 230 5.57 -14.96 -13.40
CA ARG A 230 4.67 -13.86 -13.05
C ARG A 230 3.84 -13.39 -14.23
N SER A 231 4.37 -13.47 -15.45
CA SER A 231 3.64 -13.14 -16.69
C SER A 231 2.37 -13.97 -16.87
N THR A 232 2.33 -15.18 -16.33
CA THR A 232 1.15 -16.08 -16.38
C THR A 232 0.15 -15.84 -15.24
N LYS A 233 0.51 -14.99 -14.26
CA LYS A 233 -0.31 -14.70 -13.05
C LYS A 233 -1.04 -13.37 -13.13
N THR A 234 -0.81 -12.60 -14.17
CA THR A 234 -1.51 -11.33 -14.39
C THR A 234 -2.69 -11.50 -15.32
N LYS A 235 -3.75 -10.72 -15.07
CA LYS A 235 -4.90 -10.59 -15.98
C LYS A 235 -4.73 -9.42 -16.95
N ASN A 236 -3.78 -8.53 -16.68
CA ASN A 236 -3.48 -7.38 -17.53
C ASN A 236 -2.52 -7.78 -18.66
N ALA A 237 -2.94 -7.65 -19.91
CA ALA A 237 -2.15 -8.02 -21.09
C ALA A 237 -0.85 -7.21 -21.22
N ILE A 238 -0.86 -5.94 -20.82
CA ILE A 238 0.32 -5.07 -20.81
C ILE A 238 1.33 -5.52 -19.76
N ALA A 239 0.88 -5.89 -18.57
CA ALA A 239 1.76 -6.44 -17.52
C ALA A 239 2.41 -7.75 -17.98
N SER A 240 1.64 -8.66 -18.61
CA SER A 240 2.17 -9.89 -19.18
C SER A 240 3.26 -9.60 -20.23
N LYS A 241 2.99 -8.66 -21.14
CA LYS A 241 3.95 -8.24 -22.16
C LYS A 241 5.23 -7.64 -21.56
N LEU A 242 5.11 -6.77 -20.54
CA LEU A 242 6.27 -6.21 -19.84
C LEU A 242 7.12 -7.28 -19.17
N PHE A 243 6.53 -8.22 -18.44
CA PHE A 243 7.27 -9.34 -17.83
C PHE A 243 8.05 -10.13 -18.87
N ASN A 244 7.45 -10.44 -20.03
CA ASN A 244 8.11 -11.17 -21.08
C ASN A 244 9.25 -10.35 -21.73
N LEU A 245 9.05 -9.05 -21.94
CA LEU A 245 10.10 -8.15 -22.46
C LEU A 245 11.29 -8.05 -21.49
N MET A 246 11.03 -7.97 -20.18
CA MET A 246 12.08 -7.95 -19.17
C MET A 246 12.96 -9.21 -19.23
N GLU A 247 12.34 -10.39 -19.36
CA GLU A 247 13.08 -11.65 -19.51
C GLU A 247 13.85 -11.71 -20.85
N THR A 248 13.18 -11.43 -21.96
CA THR A 248 13.79 -11.52 -23.30
C THR A 248 14.96 -10.57 -23.47
N LYS A 249 14.80 -9.33 -23.02
CA LYS A 249 15.84 -8.28 -23.14
C LYS A 249 16.84 -8.29 -22.00
N GLN A 250 16.60 -9.06 -20.96
CA GLN A 250 17.37 -9.04 -19.70
C GLN A 250 17.56 -7.61 -19.17
N SER A 251 16.47 -6.86 -19.16
CA SER A 251 16.44 -5.45 -18.78
C SER A 251 15.19 -5.11 -18.00
N THR A 252 15.36 -4.28 -16.98
CA THR A 252 14.28 -3.74 -16.14
C THR A 252 14.27 -2.22 -16.18
N ILE A 253 14.81 -1.62 -17.23
CA ILE A 253 14.92 -0.17 -17.37
C ILE A 253 13.62 0.41 -17.95
N CYS A 254 13.05 1.37 -17.23
CA CYS A 254 12.14 2.38 -17.75
C CYS A 254 12.94 3.68 -17.95
N LEU A 255 13.17 4.11 -19.17
CA LEU A 255 13.79 5.41 -19.43
C LEU A 255 12.80 6.54 -19.14
N ALA A 256 13.17 7.52 -18.34
CA ALA A 256 12.46 8.80 -18.24
C ALA A 256 13.08 9.79 -19.25
N ALA A 257 12.43 9.96 -20.39
CA ALA A 257 12.86 10.88 -21.44
C ALA A 257 12.25 12.27 -21.21
N ASP A 258 12.66 12.94 -20.12
CA ASP A 258 12.18 14.26 -19.75
C ASP A 258 12.91 15.35 -20.57
N LEU A 259 12.73 15.30 -21.90
CA LEU A 259 13.35 16.17 -22.89
C LEU A 259 12.28 17.04 -23.56
N THR A 260 12.64 18.27 -23.98
CA THR A 260 11.68 19.27 -24.49
C THR A 260 11.62 19.36 -26.02
N LYS A 261 12.49 18.64 -26.72
CA LYS A 261 12.54 18.62 -28.20
C LYS A 261 12.24 17.23 -28.74
N ALA A 262 11.34 17.14 -29.73
CA ALA A 262 10.91 15.90 -30.35
C ALA A 262 12.08 15.10 -30.92
N ASN A 263 13.01 15.77 -31.59
CA ASN A 263 14.15 15.08 -32.21
C ASN A 263 15.07 14.43 -31.18
N ASP A 264 15.32 15.09 -30.06
CA ASP A 264 16.16 14.53 -28.96
C ASP A 264 15.53 13.26 -28.38
N ILE A 265 14.19 13.23 -28.27
CA ILE A 265 13.45 12.04 -27.81
C ILE A 265 13.57 10.92 -28.83
N ILE A 266 13.44 11.20 -30.13
CA ILE A 266 13.58 10.21 -31.20
C ILE A 266 15.01 9.64 -31.25
N GLU A 267 16.01 10.48 -31.15
CA GLU A 267 17.42 10.06 -31.15
C GLU A 267 17.75 9.13 -29.99
N ILE A 268 17.34 9.49 -28.76
CA ILE A 268 17.59 8.62 -27.61
C ILE A 268 16.77 7.33 -27.68
N ALA A 269 15.52 7.39 -28.17
CA ALA A 269 14.68 6.21 -28.34
C ALA A 269 15.28 5.20 -29.34
N ASP A 270 15.87 5.67 -30.44
CA ASP A 270 16.53 4.79 -31.41
C ASP A 270 17.84 4.22 -30.87
N LEU A 271 18.64 5.05 -30.18
CA LEU A 271 19.93 4.66 -29.63
C LEU A 271 19.84 3.58 -28.57
N ILE A 272 18.97 3.76 -27.57
CA ILE A 272 18.91 2.88 -26.41
C ILE A 272 17.69 1.95 -26.38
N GLY A 273 16.77 2.09 -27.33
CA GLY A 273 15.56 1.27 -27.44
C GLY A 273 15.79 -0.24 -27.33
N PRO A 274 16.84 -0.82 -27.94
CA PRO A 274 17.16 -2.24 -27.79
C PRO A 274 17.42 -2.70 -26.35
N HIS A 275 17.76 -1.77 -25.43
CA HIS A 275 18.24 -2.06 -24.08
C HIS A 275 17.24 -1.71 -22.97
N ILE A 276 16.10 -1.14 -23.32
CA ILE A 276 15.02 -0.76 -22.38
C ILE A 276 13.74 -1.54 -22.67
N VAL A 277 12.84 -1.61 -21.71
CA VAL A 277 11.52 -2.27 -21.87
C VAL A 277 10.36 -1.28 -21.84
N LEU A 278 10.57 -0.11 -21.23
CA LEU A 278 9.57 0.93 -21.08
C LEU A 278 10.18 2.31 -21.34
N PHE A 279 9.51 3.12 -22.13
CA PHE A 279 9.89 4.47 -22.48
C PHE A 279 8.85 5.46 -21.92
N LYS A 280 9.23 6.27 -20.96
CA LYS A 280 8.36 7.20 -20.24
C LYS A 280 8.52 8.61 -20.81
N THR A 281 7.41 9.20 -21.21
CA THR A 281 7.31 10.59 -21.67
C THR A 281 6.54 11.47 -20.69
N HIS A 282 6.80 12.77 -20.77
CA HIS A 282 5.92 13.85 -20.33
C HIS A 282 5.59 14.68 -21.56
N ILE A 283 4.50 14.34 -22.24
CA ILE A 283 4.16 14.95 -23.54
C ILE A 283 3.89 16.45 -23.46
N ASP A 284 3.46 16.90 -22.29
CA ASP A 284 3.09 18.29 -22.00
C ASP A 284 4.30 19.23 -21.76
N ILE A 285 5.53 18.70 -21.69
CA ILE A 285 6.74 19.54 -21.66
C ILE A 285 7.38 19.68 -23.05
N LEU A 286 6.84 19.01 -24.07
CA LEU A 286 7.40 19.02 -25.43
C LEU A 286 7.03 20.33 -26.12
N GLU A 287 8.03 21.09 -26.57
CA GLU A 287 7.87 22.39 -27.19
C GLU A 287 7.41 22.33 -28.65
N ASP A 288 7.73 21.24 -29.36
CA ASP A 288 7.51 21.01 -30.77
C ASP A 288 6.68 19.75 -31.05
N PHE A 289 5.60 19.56 -30.28
CA PHE A 289 4.69 18.43 -30.44
C PHE A 289 4.08 18.37 -31.85
N SER A 290 4.05 17.15 -32.41
CA SER A 290 3.32 16.83 -33.64
C SER A 290 2.87 15.39 -33.65
N TYR A 291 1.85 15.05 -34.45
CA TYR A 291 1.45 13.65 -34.64
C TYR A 291 2.48 12.84 -35.43
N ASP A 292 3.30 13.47 -36.24
CA ASP A 292 4.44 12.82 -36.91
C ASP A 292 5.47 12.34 -35.86
N PHE A 293 5.75 13.15 -34.86
CA PHE A 293 6.59 12.72 -33.74
C PHE A 293 6.03 11.45 -33.06
N ILE A 294 4.73 11.43 -32.73
CA ILE A 294 4.09 10.25 -32.14
C ILE A 294 4.21 9.02 -33.01
N LYS A 295 3.98 9.17 -34.32
CA LYS A 295 4.13 8.07 -35.30
C LYS A 295 5.55 7.51 -35.31
N ARG A 296 6.55 8.37 -35.41
CA ARG A 296 7.98 7.99 -35.38
C ARG A 296 8.34 7.28 -34.08
N LEU A 297 7.85 7.78 -32.93
CA LEU A 297 8.09 7.16 -31.63
C LEU A 297 7.43 5.77 -31.54
N LYS A 298 6.20 5.60 -32.03
CA LYS A 298 5.54 4.29 -32.13
C LYS A 298 6.30 3.32 -33.04
N ASP A 299 6.81 3.79 -34.16
CA ASP A 299 7.59 2.96 -35.08
C ASP A 299 8.90 2.47 -34.41
N LEU A 300 9.58 3.33 -33.64
CA LEU A 300 10.74 2.94 -32.85
C LEU A 300 10.39 1.97 -31.72
N ALA A 301 9.27 2.19 -31.03
CA ALA A 301 8.78 1.28 -30.00
C ALA A 301 8.53 -0.13 -30.57
N LYS A 302 7.95 -0.22 -31.77
CA LYS A 302 7.75 -1.48 -32.45
C LYS A 302 9.08 -2.09 -32.95
N LYS A 303 9.97 -1.28 -33.55
CA LYS A 303 11.29 -1.72 -34.04
C LYS A 303 12.16 -2.32 -32.95
N HIS A 304 12.21 -1.66 -31.80
CA HIS A 304 13.07 -2.02 -30.67
C HIS A 304 12.37 -2.78 -29.56
N GLU A 305 11.07 -3.08 -29.70
CA GLU A 305 10.26 -3.84 -28.76
C GLU A 305 10.30 -3.25 -27.33
N PHE A 306 9.89 -2.00 -27.18
CA PHE A 306 9.59 -1.38 -25.90
C PHE A 306 8.17 -0.82 -25.86
N LEU A 307 7.60 -0.62 -24.65
CA LEU A 307 6.30 0.00 -24.49
C LEU A 307 6.42 1.50 -24.23
N LEU A 308 5.38 2.25 -24.58
CA LEU A 308 5.27 3.69 -24.34
C LEU A 308 4.42 3.95 -23.10
N MET A 309 4.95 4.75 -22.18
CA MET A 309 4.24 5.20 -20.99
C MET A 309 4.21 6.74 -20.94
N GLU A 310 3.01 7.30 -20.89
CA GLU A 310 2.83 8.73 -20.58
C GLU A 310 2.64 8.92 -19.08
N ASP A 311 3.59 9.61 -18.46
CA ASP A 311 3.59 9.88 -17.01
C ASP A 311 2.67 11.08 -16.68
N ARG A 312 1.40 10.96 -17.05
CA ARG A 312 0.42 12.05 -16.95
C ARG A 312 -0.04 12.29 -15.52
N LYS A 313 0.05 11.28 -14.66
CA LYS A 313 -0.43 11.33 -13.27
C LYS A 313 -1.85 11.88 -13.17
N PHE A 314 -2.78 11.25 -13.88
CA PHE A 314 -4.19 11.62 -13.86
C PHE A 314 -4.72 11.65 -12.42
N ALA A 315 -5.46 12.70 -12.07
CA ALA A 315 -5.98 12.91 -10.71
C ALA A 315 -7.42 13.42 -10.68
N ASP A 316 -8.05 13.56 -11.84
CA ASP A 316 -9.44 14.01 -11.96
C ASP A 316 -10.42 12.84 -12.00
N ILE A 317 -11.72 13.12 -12.03
CA ILE A 317 -12.79 12.14 -11.93
C ILE A 317 -13.69 12.10 -13.17
N GLY A 318 -14.39 10.97 -13.35
CA GLY A 318 -15.52 10.81 -14.26
C GLY A 318 -15.22 11.25 -15.69
N ASN A 319 -16.07 12.13 -16.20
CA ASN A 319 -15.98 12.61 -17.59
C ASN A 319 -14.72 13.44 -17.83
N THR A 320 -14.26 14.23 -16.87
CA THR A 320 -13.08 15.09 -17.06
C THR A 320 -11.82 14.26 -17.28
N VAL A 321 -11.57 13.25 -16.46
CA VAL A 321 -10.40 12.37 -16.65
C VAL A 321 -10.48 11.59 -17.96
N SER A 322 -11.69 11.18 -18.37
CA SER A 322 -11.93 10.55 -19.67
C SER A 322 -11.51 11.48 -20.81
N LEU A 323 -11.95 12.74 -20.80
CA LEU A 323 -11.59 13.73 -21.79
C LEU A 323 -10.08 14.05 -21.79
N GLN A 324 -9.46 14.15 -20.60
CA GLN A 324 -8.01 14.35 -20.48
C GLN A 324 -7.20 13.23 -21.13
N TYR A 325 -7.70 11.99 -21.11
CA TYR A 325 -7.04 10.83 -21.70
C TYR A 325 -7.28 10.71 -23.20
N GLU A 326 -8.52 10.94 -23.65
CA GLU A 326 -8.98 10.69 -25.02
C GLU A 326 -8.83 11.92 -25.93
N LYS A 327 -9.08 13.12 -25.41
CA LYS A 327 -9.22 14.35 -26.22
C LYS A 327 -7.98 15.25 -26.09
N GLY A 328 -8.17 16.51 -26.49
CA GLY A 328 -7.10 17.51 -26.54
C GLY A 328 -6.14 17.24 -27.68
N ILE A 329 -5.02 17.98 -27.66
CA ILE A 329 -4.01 17.92 -28.72
C ILE A 329 -3.14 16.67 -28.63
N TYR A 330 -3.05 16.03 -27.44
CA TYR A 330 -2.15 14.90 -27.25
C TYR A 330 -2.80 13.53 -27.52
N LYS A 331 -4.11 13.39 -27.34
CA LYS A 331 -4.88 12.15 -27.53
C LYS A 331 -4.16 10.91 -27.01
N ILE A 332 -3.80 10.96 -25.74
CA ILE A 332 -2.88 10.01 -25.08
C ILE A 332 -3.33 8.55 -25.23
N SER A 333 -4.65 8.29 -25.19
CA SER A 333 -5.22 6.95 -25.33
C SER A 333 -4.91 6.28 -26.69
N GLU A 334 -4.61 7.06 -27.73
CA GLU A 334 -4.36 6.54 -29.09
C GLU A 334 -2.93 5.96 -29.25
N TRP A 335 -1.99 6.34 -28.37
CA TRP A 335 -0.59 5.96 -28.55
C TRP A 335 0.11 5.41 -27.30
N ALA A 336 -0.25 5.85 -26.09
CA ALA A 336 0.39 5.37 -24.88
C ALA A 336 -0.16 3.99 -24.49
N ASP A 337 0.72 3.01 -24.37
CA ASP A 337 0.38 1.67 -23.88
C ASP A 337 -0.01 1.72 -22.39
N ILE A 338 0.61 2.63 -21.64
CA ILE A 338 0.45 2.78 -20.20
C ILE A 338 0.35 4.26 -19.85
N VAL A 339 -0.46 4.55 -18.83
CA VAL A 339 -0.50 5.88 -18.18
C VAL A 339 -0.39 5.75 -16.68
N THR A 340 0.07 6.82 -16.01
CA THR A 340 0.13 6.89 -14.56
C THR A 340 -1.08 7.62 -13.99
N VAL A 341 -1.51 7.21 -12.80
CA VAL A 341 -2.75 7.65 -12.17
C VAL A 341 -2.56 7.81 -10.67
N HIS A 342 -2.99 8.95 -10.11
CA HIS A 342 -3.07 9.13 -8.67
C HIS A 342 -4.28 8.40 -8.07
N ALA A 343 -4.11 7.81 -6.89
CA ALA A 343 -5.19 7.18 -6.14
C ALA A 343 -6.09 8.21 -5.40
N VAL A 344 -5.68 9.46 -5.33
CA VAL A 344 -6.35 10.52 -4.54
C VAL A 344 -7.81 10.76 -4.95
N ALA A 345 -8.14 10.54 -6.23
CA ALA A 345 -9.50 10.66 -6.74
C ALA A 345 -10.40 9.44 -6.42
N GLY A 346 -9.86 8.42 -5.75
CA GLY A 346 -10.58 7.17 -5.45
C GLY A 346 -10.66 6.20 -6.63
N PRO A 347 -11.31 5.03 -6.45
CA PRO A 347 -11.29 3.94 -7.43
C PRO A 347 -12.02 4.26 -8.75
N ASN A 348 -12.98 5.17 -8.73
CA ASN A 348 -13.77 5.51 -9.92
C ASN A 348 -12.96 6.20 -11.04
N ILE A 349 -11.75 6.68 -10.75
CA ILE A 349 -10.85 7.23 -11.78
C ILE A 349 -10.51 6.16 -12.83
N ILE A 350 -10.40 4.90 -12.42
CA ILE A 350 -10.14 3.77 -13.34
C ILE A 350 -11.31 3.60 -14.31
N ASP A 351 -12.54 3.70 -13.84
CA ASP A 351 -13.75 3.59 -14.67
C ASP A 351 -13.83 4.75 -15.68
N GLY A 352 -13.47 5.96 -15.25
CA GLY A 352 -13.38 7.12 -16.13
C GLY A 352 -12.36 6.92 -17.26
N LEU A 353 -11.18 6.42 -16.95
CA LEU A 353 -10.15 6.12 -17.95
C LEU A 353 -10.55 4.95 -18.86
N LYS A 354 -11.15 3.89 -18.31
CA LYS A 354 -11.63 2.75 -19.08
C LYS A 354 -12.71 3.14 -20.08
N ASN A 355 -13.55 4.11 -19.72
CA ASN A 355 -14.58 4.62 -20.63
C ASN A 355 -14.01 5.23 -21.92
N SER A 356 -12.82 5.83 -21.86
CA SER A 356 -12.11 6.41 -23.03
C SER A 356 -11.58 5.36 -24.02
N LEU A 357 -11.52 4.09 -23.63
CA LEU A 357 -10.92 3.02 -24.41
C LEU A 357 -11.93 2.23 -25.26
N LYS A 358 -13.19 2.63 -25.29
CA LYS A 358 -14.25 1.89 -26.01
C LYS A 358 -13.97 1.68 -27.50
N ASN A 359 -13.23 2.61 -28.11
CA ASN A 359 -12.87 2.59 -29.51
C ASN A 359 -11.39 2.22 -29.75
N ILE A 360 -10.67 1.80 -28.72
CA ILE A 360 -9.28 1.38 -28.77
C ILE A 360 -9.24 -0.15 -28.68
N ASN A 361 -8.73 -0.81 -29.70
CA ASN A 361 -8.66 -2.27 -29.75
C ASN A 361 -7.39 -2.83 -29.08
N GLU A 362 -6.32 -2.02 -29.02
CA GLU A 362 -5.08 -2.44 -28.41
C GLU A 362 -5.19 -2.39 -26.89
N PRO A 363 -4.55 -3.34 -26.19
CA PRO A 363 -4.50 -3.32 -24.72
C PRO A 363 -3.89 -2.02 -24.16
N ARG A 364 -4.41 -1.57 -23.03
CA ARG A 364 -3.87 -0.44 -22.26
C ARG A 364 -3.69 -0.83 -20.81
N GLY A 365 -2.80 -0.15 -20.12
CA GLY A 365 -2.50 -0.39 -18.72
C GLY A 365 -2.37 0.89 -17.90
N LEU A 366 -2.47 0.73 -16.59
CA LEU A 366 -2.31 1.82 -15.62
C LEU A 366 -1.24 1.47 -14.60
N PHE A 367 -0.41 2.45 -14.22
CA PHE A 367 0.33 2.43 -12.96
C PHE A 367 -0.33 3.36 -11.95
N ILE A 368 -0.73 2.81 -10.80
CA ILE A 368 -1.29 3.58 -9.69
C ILE A 368 -0.15 4.09 -8.79
N LEU A 369 -0.14 5.39 -8.50
CA LEU A 369 0.85 5.99 -7.59
C LEU A 369 0.46 5.73 -6.13
N ALA A 370 1.28 4.94 -5.44
CA ALA A 370 1.13 4.65 -4.02
C ALA A 370 2.16 5.39 -3.16
N GLU A 371 3.42 5.48 -3.63
CA GLU A 371 4.48 6.21 -2.94
C GLU A 371 5.26 7.05 -3.95
N MET A 372 5.33 8.36 -3.73
CA MET A 372 6.18 9.25 -4.52
C MET A 372 7.60 9.28 -3.97
N SER A 373 8.58 9.61 -4.81
CA SER A 373 10.01 9.67 -4.46
C SER A 373 10.45 11.00 -3.85
N SER A 374 9.57 11.99 -3.76
CA SER A 374 9.88 13.30 -3.21
C SER A 374 9.91 13.30 -1.68
N LYS A 375 10.84 14.07 -1.10
CA LYS A 375 10.89 14.28 0.35
C LYS A 375 9.62 15.00 0.82
N GLY A 376 8.98 14.47 1.87
CA GLY A 376 7.76 15.03 2.43
C GLY A 376 6.48 14.72 1.63
N ALA A 377 6.52 13.73 0.73
CA ALA A 377 5.33 13.28 0.01
C ALA A 377 4.23 12.83 0.99
N LEU A 378 2.98 13.17 0.67
CA LEU A 378 1.80 12.77 1.45
C LEU A 378 1.32 11.35 1.13
N THR A 379 1.91 10.71 0.12
CA THR A 379 1.58 9.39 -0.38
C THR A 379 2.27 8.30 0.44
N VAL A 380 1.93 8.21 1.72
CA VAL A 380 2.55 7.29 2.69
C VAL A 380 1.47 6.56 3.51
N ASN A 381 1.86 5.49 4.20
CA ASN A 381 1.03 4.76 5.17
C ASN A 381 -0.37 4.38 4.63
N GLU A 382 -1.44 4.91 5.23
CA GLU A 382 -2.83 4.61 4.84
C GLU A 382 -3.13 4.95 3.37
N TYR A 383 -2.56 6.04 2.84
CA TYR A 383 -2.71 6.39 1.43
C TYR A 383 -2.10 5.31 0.52
N ALA A 384 -0.87 4.87 0.82
CA ALA A 384 -0.19 3.85 0.04
C ALA A 384 -0.95 2.51 0.07
N GLN A 385 -1.45 2.10 1.23
CA GLN A 385 -2.29 0.90 1.39
C GLN A 385 -3.60 0.99 0.59
N SER A 386 -4.23 2.15 0.60
CA SER A 386 -5.44 2.43 -0.16
C SER A 386 -5.19 2.36 -1.67
N ALA A 387 -4.07 2.93 -2.13
CA ALA A 387 -3.64 2.85 -3.52
C ALA A 387 -3.39 1.40 -3.97
N VAL A 388 -2.78 0.57 -3.12
CA VAL A 388 -2.60 -0.87 -3.36
C VAL A 388 -3.95 -1.56 -3.50
N SER A 389 -4.91 -1.28 -2.62
CA SER A 389 -6.25 -1.86 -2.67
C SER A 389 -6.99 -1.49 -3.95
N ILE A 390 -6.90 -0.22 -4.39
CA ILE A 390 -7.45 0.25 -5.66
C ILE A 390 -6.79 -0.47 -6.84
N ALA A 391 -5.46 -0.61 -6.83
CA ALA A 391 -4.73 -1.29 -7.89
C ALA A 391 -5.15 -2.77 -8.04
N GLN A 392 -5.44 -3.45 -6.95
CA GLN A 392 -5.86 -4.85 -6.95
C GLN A 392 -7.32 -5.05 -7.37
N SER A 393 -8.13 -3.99 -7.41
CA SER A 393 -9.56 -4.07 -7.72
C SER A 393 -9.87 -4.10 -9.22
N SER A 394 -8.90 -3.87 -10.11
CA SER A 394 -9.13 -3.76 -11.55
C SER A 394 -8.06 -4.46 -12.39
N ASP A 395 -8.51 -5.22 -13.38
CA ASP A 395 -7.64 -5.88 -14.36
C ASP A 395 -6.96 -4.87 -15.34
N MET A 396 -7.38 -3.61 -15.34
CA MET A 396 -6.74 -2.56 -16.13
C MET A 396 -5.40 -2.12 -15.53
N VAL A 397 -5.15 -2.42 -14.26
CA VAL A 397 -3.94 -2.00 -13.57
C VAL A 397 -2.79 -2.94 -13.88
N THR A 398 -1.72 -2.37 -14.46
CA THR A 398 -0.45 -3.06 -14.76
C THR A 398 0.42 -3.19 -13.53
N GLY A 399 0.40 -2.18 -12.67
CA GLY A 399 1.25 -2.18 -11.49
C GLY A 399 1.11 -0.93 -10.62
N ILE A 400 2.06 -0.76 -9.73
CA ILE A 400 2.07 0.26 -8.68
C ILE A 400 3.40 1.00 -8.72
N VAL A 401 3.32 2.34 -8.68
CA VAL A 401 4.50 3.19 -8.46
C VAL A 401 4.74 3.31 -6.96
N CYS A 402 5.85 2.77 -6.47
CA CYS A 402 6.22 2.84 -5.06
C CYS A 402 7.73 2.70 -4.84
N GLN A 403 8.18 3.10 -3.65
CA GLN A 403 9.58 3.05 -3.24
C GLN A 403 9.92 1.77 -2.47
N SER A 404 8.92 1.18 -1.84
CA SER A 404 9.07 0.04 -0.93
C SER A 404 8.18 -1.14 -1.35
N ASN A 405 8.48 -2.31 -0.79
CA ASN A 405 7.73 -3.54 -1.06
C ASN A 405 6.41 -3.57 -0.27
N ILE A 406 5.38 -2.89 -0.76
CA ILE A 406 4.09 -2.70 -0.08
C ILE A 406 2.98 -3.64 -0.52
N PHE A 407 3.24 -4.53 -1.48
CA PHE A 407 2.26 -5.51 -1.97
C PHE A 407 2.90 -6.85 -2.32
N SER A 408 2.08 -7.91 -2.40
CA SER A 408 2.53 -9.29 -2.65
C SER A 408 1.91 -9.94 -3.90
N ASN A 409 1.03 -9.24 -4.62
CA ASN A 409 0.36 -9.76 -5.81
C ASN A 409 1.38 -10.05 -6.92
N LEU A 410 1.42 -11.31 -7.38
CA LEU A 410 2.37 -11.78 -8.41
C LEU A 410 2.17 -11.14 -9.77
N GLY A 411 0.93 -10.76 -10.10
CA GLY A 411 0.54 -10.21 -11.40
C GLY A 411 0.75 -8.71 -11.53
N LEU A 412 1.10 -7.98 -10.45
CA LEU A 412 1.34 -6.54 -10.47
C LEU A 412 2.83 -6.22 -10.48
N ILE A 413 3.20 -5.22 -11.27
CA ILE A 413 4.59 -4.74 -11.43
C ILE A 413 4.85 -3.59 -10.46
N GLN A 414 5.99 -3.62 -9.76
CA GLN A 414 6.49 -2.47 -9.00
C GLN A 414 7.37 -1.60 -9.91
N LEU A 415 6.93 -0.37 -10.17
CA LEU A 415 7.70 0.66 -10.86
C LEU A 415 8.31 1.62 -9.82
N THR A 416 9.63 1.69 -9.75
CA THR A 416 10.32 2.53 -8.75
C THR A 416 11.11 3.65 -9.42
N PRO A 417 10.71 4.92 -9.22
CA PRO A 417 11.43 6.08 -9.72
C PRO A 417 12.62 6.45 -8.81
N GLY A 418 13.51 7.30 -9.34
CA GLY A 418 14.62 7.86 -8.59
C GLY A 418 15.83 6.93 -8.50
N VAL A 419 16.21 6.28 -9.59
CA VAL A 419 17.36 5.36 -9.63
C VAL A 419 18.57 6.01 -10.27
N LYS A 420 19.71 5.99 -9.56
CA LYS A 420 21.03 6.43 -10.02
C LYS A 420 22.12 5.44 -9.59
N LEU A 421 23.27 5.46 -10.25
CA LEU A 421 24.42 4.61 -9.90
C LEU A 421 25.06 5.00 -8.55
N SER A 422 24.80 6.21 -8.07
CA SER A 422 25.22 6.69 -6.74
C SER A 422 24.06 7.28 -5.96
N LYS A 423 24.08 7.13 -4.62
CA LYS A 423 23.11 7.78 -3.73
C LYS A 423 23.32 9.28 -3.75
N THR A 424 22.35 10.02 -4.24
CA THR A 424 22.36 11.49 -4.28
C THR A 424 20.94 12.03 -4.04
N SER A 425 20.85 13.33 -3.78
CA SER A 425 19.57 14.06 -3.84
C SER A 425 19.78 15.26 -4.75
N ASP A 426 18.70 15.77 -5.34
CA ASP A 426 18.77 17.03 -6.04
C ASP A 426 18.23 18.19 -5.18
N ASN A 427 18.45 19.41 -5.63
CA ASN A 427 18.01 20.62 -4.92
C ASN A 427 16.49 20.82 -4.97
N LEU A 428 15.75 19.99 -5.72
CA LEU A 428 14.30 20.04 -5.88
C LEU A 428 13.57 18.95 -5.09
N GLY A 429 14.29 18.22 -4.21
CA GLY A 429 13.73 17.24 -3.28
C GLY A 429 13.62 15.82 -3.80
N GLN A 430 14.11 15.51 -5.02
CA GLN A 430 14.18 14.14 -5.53
C GLN A 430 15.25 13.34 -4.77
N GLN A 431 14.87 12.18 -4.26
CA GLN A 431 15.79 11.23 -3.62
C GLN A 431 16.17 10.12 -4.60
N TYR A 432 17.46 9.79 -4.66
CA TYR A 432 18.00 8.75 -5.54
C TYR A 432 18.54 7.57 -4.74
N ASN A 433 18.27 6.37 -5.25
CA ASN A 433 18.77 5.11 -4.73
C ASN A 433 19.54 4.34 -5.79
N ILE A 434 20.51 3.51 -5.35
CA ILE A 434 21.30 2.66 -6.25
C ILE A 434 20.50 1.44 -6.75
N PRO A 435 20.85 0.86 -7.92
CA PRO A 435 20.17 -0.28 -8.52
C PRO A 435 19.91 -1.45 -7.57
N GLU A 436 20.94 -1.94 -6.86
CA GLU A 436 20.79 -3.06 -5.92
C GLU A 436 19.80 -2.74 -4.79
N SER A 437 19.83 -1.53 -4.26
CA SER A 437 18.93 -1.10 -3.18
C SER A 437 17.47 -1.10 -3.62
N VAL A 438 17.16 -0.55 -4.81
CA VAL A 438 15.77 -0.49 -5.30
C VAL A 438 15.22 -1.87 -5.64
N VAL A 439 16.04 -2.74 -6.23
CA VAL A 439 15.66 -4.13 -6.54
C VAL A 439 15.38 -4.90 -5.25
N ASN A 440 16.22 -4.74 -4.22
CA ASN A 440 16.00 -5.35 -2.90
C ASN A 440 14.77 -4.80 -2.19
N SER A 441 14.41 -3.53 -2.45
CA SER A 441 13.18 -2.90 -1.97
C SER A 441 11.93 -3.28 -2.78
N GLY A 442 12.08 -4.19 -3.75
CA GLY A 442 10.97 -4.80 -4.47
C GLY A 442 10.77 -4.31 -5.90
N ALA A 443 11.56 -3.37 -6.41
CA ALA A 443 11.44 -2.88 -7.78
C ALA A 443 11.51 -4.01 -8.80
N ASP A 444 10.54 -4.03 -9.69
CA ASP A 444 10.54 -4.86 -10.90
C ASP A 444 11.02 -4.05 -12.09
N LEU A 445 10.62 -2.77 -12.16
CA LEU A 445 11.07 -1.78 -13.14
C LEU A 445 11.71 -0.59 -12.40
N ALA A 446 12.85 -0.15 -12.88
CA ALA A 446 13.58 1.01 -12.38
C ALA A 446 13.48 2.18 -13.36
N VAL A 447 12.98 3.33 -12.89
CA VAL A 447 12.92 4.54 -13.70
C VAL A 447 14.26 5.27 -13.60
N VAL A 448 14.95 5.36 -14.74
CA VAL A 448 16.23 6.07 -14.89
C VAL A 448 16.02 7.25 -15.84
N GLY A 449 16.31 8.44 -15.39
CA GLY A 449 16.22 9.68 -16.18
C GLY A 449 17.60 10.27 -16.47
N ARG A 450 17.97 11.36 -15.77
CA ARG A 450 19.21 12.14 -15.96
C ARG A 450 20.49 11.30 -15.92
N GLY A 451 20.50 10.18 -15.20
CA GLY A 451 21.63 9.24 -15.22
C GLY A 451 21.94 8.66 -16.60
N ILE A 452 20.98 8.68 -17.53
CA ILE A 452 21.15 8.29 -18.93
C ILE A 452 21.08 9.52 -19.85
N THR A 453 20.05 10.36 -19.70
CA THR A 453 19.79 11.47 -20.64
C THR A 453 20.89 12.53 -20.65
N GLU A 454 21.56 12.75 -19.50
CA GLU A 454 22.67 13.71 -19.34
C GLU A 454 24.06 13.03 -19.37
N ALA A 455 24.13 11.71 -19.56
CA ALA A 455 25.42 11.02 -19.66
C ALA A 455 26.17 11.42 -20.93
N GLN A 456 27.50 11.53 -20.83
CA GLN A 456 28.37 11.82 -21.97
C GLN A 456 28.25 10.71 -23.02
N ASP A 457 28.23 9.45 -22.60
CA ASP A 457 27.90 8.28 -23.44
C ASP A 457 26.62 7.63 -22.90
N LYS A 458 25.49 7.96 -23.55
CA LYS A 458 24.16 7.48 -23.16
C LYS A 458 24.00 5.97 -23.29
N LEU A 459 24.64 5.38 -24.32
CA LEU A 459 24.59 3.94 -24.54
C LEU A 459 25.39 3.18 -23.49
N ALA A 460 26.62 3.60 -23.21
CA ALA A 460 27.45 3.00 -22.17
C ALA A 460 26.78 3.08 -20.79
N ALA A 461 26.20 4.25 -20.45
CA ALA A 461 25.44 4.42 -19.21
C ALA A 461 24.24 3.46 -19.15
N THR A 462 23.48 3.34 -20.24
CA THR A 462 22.31 2.42 -20.31
C THR A 462 22.74 0.98 -20.09
N LEU A 463 23.81 0.54 -20.74
CA LEU A 463 24.35 -0.82 -20.59
C LEU A 463 24.80 -1.10 -19.15
N GLN A 464 25.39 -0.12 -18.48
CA GLN A 464 25.79 -0.25 -17.07
C GLN A 464 24.56 -0.40 -16.17
N TYR A 465 23.53 0.45 -16.30
CA TYR A 465 22.28 0.32 -15.54
C TYR A 465 21.61 -1.04 -15.79
N LYS A 466 21.55 -1.47 -17.07
CA LYS A 466 20.99 -2.77 -17.45
C LYS A 466 21.69 -3.91 -16.72
N LYS A 467 23.02 -3.92 -16.74
CA LYS A 467 23.85 -4.94 -16.08
C LYS A 467 23.61 -4.97 -14.57
N GLU A 468 23.67 -3.82 -13.91
CA GLU A 468 23.54 -3.75 -12.44
C GLU A 468 22.12 -4.14 -11.99
N LEU A 469 21.08 -3.63 -12.65
CA LEU A 469 19.68 -3.95 -12.33
C LEU A 469 19.38 -5.43 -12.57
N TRP A 470 19.81 -5.99 -13.69
CA TRP A 470 19.58 -7.40 -14.01
C TRP A 470 20.32 -8.34 -13.07
N THR A 471 21.56 -8.04 -12.75
CA THR A 471 22.36 -8.79 -11.77
C THR A 471 21.69 -8.80 -10.39
N ALA A 472 21.21 -7.63 -9.93
CA ALA A 472 20.48 -7.52 -8.67
C ALA A 472 19.16 -8.34 -8.68
N TYR A 473 18.45 -8.33 -9.80
CA TYR A 473 17.24 -9.16 -9.97
C TYR A 473 17.55 -10.66 -9.89
N LEU A 474 18.56 -11.15 -10.61
CA LEU A 474 18.97 -12.56 -10.57
C LEU A 474 19.37 -12.98 -9.16
N LYS A 475 20.15 -12.16 -8.46
CA LYS A 475 20.51 -12.38 -7.05
C LYS A 475 19.28 -12.44 -6.14
N ARG A 476 18.29 -11.56 -6.37
CA ARG A 476 17.05 -11.52 -5.59
C ARG A 476 16.22 -12.81 -5.72
N ILE A 477 16.11 -13.38 -6.90
CA ILE A 477 15.31 -14.59 -7.13
C ILE A 477 16.06 -15.87 -6.74
N SER A 478 17.40 -15.85 -6.68
CA SER A 478 18.24 -17.02 -6.32
C SER A 478 18.41 -17.22 -4.81
N ASN A 479 18.32 -16.14 -4.02
CA ASN A 479 18.42 -16.17 -2.55
C ASN A 479 17.07 -16.38 -1.89
#